data_b38ff7953d7eff1e221dd1064252c080
#
_entry.id   b38ff7953d7eff1e221dd1064252c080
#
_cell.length_a   1.000
_cell.length_b   1.000
_cell.length_c   1.000
_cell.angle_alpha   90.00
_cell.angle_beta   90.00
_cell.angle_gamma   90.00
#
_symmetry.space_group_name_H-M   'P 1'
#
loop_
_entity.id
_entity.type
_entity.pdbx_description
1 polymer ?
#
loop_
_entity_poly.entity_id
_entity_poly.type
_entity_poly.pdbx_seq_one_letter_code
_entity_poly.pdbx_strand_id
1 'polypeptide(L)'
;ELAEKVGKKRSYISRIESEEGNNIQFKTLKDVVEKGFGKKLKIEFDEYFKNQRYSFTIPIRLIGTPFQIKCWEALQKIKYGQTISYKEEAKNIGNEKAYRAVANANGKNNLSIIVPCHRVIANNGNIGGYTGGIWIKEYLLNLEKGEK
;
A
#
# COMPACT_ATOMS: atom_id res chain seq x y z
N GLU A 1 -22.28 2.40 1.85
CA GLU A 1 -21.93 1.02 1.55
C GLU A 1 -20.46 0.70 1.94
N LEU A 2 -19.44 1.44 1.41
CA LEU A 2 -18.04 1.23 1.80
C LEU A 2 -17.79 1.65 3.26
N ALA A 3 -18.33 2.79 3.69
CA ALA A 3 -18.20 3.29 5.06
C ALA A 3 -18.80 2.34 6.10
N GLU A 4 -19.93 1.69 5.79
CA GLU A 4 -20.54 0.67 6.63
C GLU A 4 -19.67 -0.57 6.76
N LYS A 5 -19.10 -1.03 5.62
CA LYS A 5 -18.21 -2.22 5.60
C LYS A 5 -16.94 -2.03 6.41
N VAL A 6 -16.43 -0.81 6.55
CA VAL A 6 -15.20 -0.52 7.31
C VAL A 6 -15.50 0.04 8.71
N GLY A 7 -16.77 0.12 9.14
CA GLY A 7 -17.16 0.61 10.47
C GLY A 7 -16.75 2.08 10.74
N LYS A 8 -16.55 2.88 9.69
CA LYS A 8 -16.15 4.30 9.80
C LYS A 8 -17.29 5.23 9.40
N LYS A 9 -17.29 6.46 9.96
CA LYS A 9 -18.29 7.47 9.60
C LYS A 9 -18.22 7.82 8.11
N ARG A 10 -19.39 8.03 7.49
CA ARG A 10 -19.52 8.38 6.05
C ARG A 10 -18.66 9.56 5.62
N SER A 11 -18.50 10.57 6.51
CA SER A 11 -17.59 11.71 6.31
C SER A 11 -16.12 11.32 6.15
N TYR A 12 -15.73 10.16 6.63
CA TYR A 12 -14.37 9.65 6.57
C TYR A 12 -14.05 9.04 5.19
N ILE A 13 -15.00 8.33 4.64
CA ILE A 13 -14.90 7.78 3.27
C ILE A 13 -15.02 8.91 2.24
N SER A 14 -15.91 9.88 2.47
CA SER A 14 -16.04 11.07 1.63
C SER A 14 -14.74 11.89 1.51
N ARG A 15 -13.88 11.89 2.55
CA ARG A 15 -12.54 12.49 2.48
C ARG A 15 -11.57 11.74 1.58
N ILE A 16 -11.73 10.43 1.42
CA ILE A 16 -10.93 9.62 0.48
C ILE A 16 -11.41 9.86 -0.95
N GLU A 17 -12.72 10.00 -1.12
CA GLU A 17 -13.39 10.19 -2.40
C GLU A 17 -13.36 11.66 -2.87
N SER A 18 -13.19 12.63 -1.94
CA SER A 18 -13.14 14.04 -2.28
C SER A 18 -11.74 14.45 -2.76
N GLU A 19 -11.70 15.38 -3.71
CA GLU A 19 -10.46 15.97 -4.26
C GLU A 19 -9.61 16.71 -3.21
N GLU A 20 -10.16 17.00 -2.03
CA GLU A 20 -9.50 17.66 -0.91
C GLU A 20 -8.57 16.74 -0.12
N GLY A 21 -8.65 15.41 -0.30
CA GLY A 21 -7.62 14.49 0.16
C GLY A 21 -6.34 14.71 -0.64
N ASN A 22 -5.53 15.68 -0.24
CA ASN A 22 -4.25 16.08 -0.84
C ASN A 22 -3.18 14.97 -0.79
N ASN A 23 -3.59 13.70 -0.93
CA ASN A 23 -2.69 12.58 -1.01
C ASN A 23 -2.42 12.28 -2.48
N ILE A 24 -1.33 12.85 -2.97
CA ILE A 24 -0.81 12.65 -4.34
C ILE A 24 -0.81 11.17 -4.75
N GLN A 25 -0.61 10.25 -3.81
CA GLN A 25 -0.58 8.81 -4.09
C GLN A 25 -1.98 8.25 -4.43
N PHE A 26 -3.02 8.67 -3.70
CA PHE A 26 -4.39 8.26 -4.02
C PHE A 26 -4.90 8.90 -5.30
N LYS A 27 -4.55 10.16 -5.55
CA LYS A 27 -4.87 10.84 -6.80
C LYS A 27 -4.18 10.14 -7.98
N THR A 28 -2.88 9.82 -7.85
CA THR A 28 -2.13 9.09 -8.88
C THR A 28 -2.73 7.71 -9.12
N LEU A 29 -3.10 6.99 -8.07
CA LEU A 29 -3.73 5.68 -8.19
C LEU A 29 -5.11 5.78 -8.88
N LYS A 30 -5.93 6.76 -8.50
CA LYS A 30 -7.22 7.04 -9.15
C LYS A 30 -7.03 7.38 -10.63
N ASP A 31 -6.10 8.27 -10.97
CA ASP A 31 -5.79 8.64 -12.35
C ASP A 31 -5.28 7.44 -13.18
N VAL A 32 -4.46 6.56 -12.61
CA VAL A 32 -4.01 5.32 -13.25
C VAL A 32 -5.18 4.36 -13.48
N VAL A 33 -6.07 4.23 -12.49
CA VAL A 33 -7.29 3.39 -12.62
C VAL A 33 -8.21 3.94 -13.70
N GLU A 34 -8.46 5.25 -13.71
CA GLU A 34 -9.43 5.86 -14.62
C GLU A 34 -8.90 6.03 -16.06
N LYS A 35 -7.60 6.35 -16.21
CA LYS A 35 -7.01 6.74 -17.51
C LYS A 35 -6.13 5.69 -18.17
N GLY A 36 -5.58 4.75 -17.37
CA GLY A 36 -4.53 3.86 -17.86
C GLY A 36 -4.98 2.45 -18.24
N PHE A 37 -5.31 1.64 -17.28
CA PHE A 37 -5.61 0.21 -17.49
C PHE A 37 -7.11 -0.11 -17.43
N GLY A 38 -7.94 0.90 -17.26
CA GLY A 38 -9.39 0.80 -17.40
C GLY A 38 -10.01 -0.31 -16.55
N LYS A 39 -10.83 -1.11 -17.22
CA LYS A 39 -11.68 -2.13 -16.61
C LYS A 39 -10.92 -3.19 -15.81
N LYS A 40 -9.73 -3.61 -16.26
CA LYS A 40 -8.96 -4.68 -15.61
C LYS A 40 -8.44 -4.28 -14.24
N LEU A 41 -7.85 -3.09 -14.11
CA LEU A 41 -7.34 -2.60 -12.83
C LEU A 41 -8.47 -2.40 -11.82
N LYS A 42 -9.61 -1.85 -12.26
CA LYS A 42 -10.80 -1.71 -11.42
C LYS A 42 -11.27 -3.06 -10.90
N ILE A 43 -11.34 -4.08 -11.76
CA ILE A 43 -11.74 -5.43 -11.34
C ILE A 43 -10.77 -5.99 -10.30
N GLU A 44 -9.45 -5.88 -10.52
CA GLU A 44 -8.45 -6.39 -9.59
C GLU A 44 -8.52 -5.70 -8.21
N PHE A 45 -8.83 -4.39 -8.16
CA PHE A 45 -9.06 -3.69 -6.90
C PHE A 45 -10.38 -4.10 -6.24
N ASP A 46 -11.48 -4.21 -7.00
CA ASP A 46 -12.76 -4.66 -6.46
C ASP A 46 -12.65 -6.07 -5.83
N GLU A 47 -11.90 -6.96 -6.47
CA GLU A 47 -11.61 -8.30 -5.95
C GLU A 47 -10.71 -8.26 -4.72
N TYR A 48 -9.67 -7.41 -4.70
CA TYR A 48 -8.78 -7.24 -3.56
C TYR A 48 -9.55 -6.77 -2.32
N PHE A 49 -10.38 -5.73 -2.44
CA PHE A 49 -11.18 -5.21 -1.34
C PHE A 49 -12.32 -6.14 -0.89
N LYS A 50 -12.64 -7.16 -1.70
CA LYS A 50 -13.58 -8.24 -1.33
C LYS A 50 -12.88 -9.50 -0.79
N ASN A 51 -11.57 -9.47 -0.57
CA ASN A 51 -10.76 -10.64 -0.18
C ASN A 51 -10.84 -11.81 -1.18
N GLN A 52 -11.02 -11.49 -2.47
CA GLN A 52 -11.07 -12.46 -3.57
C GLN A 52 -9.79 -12.49 -4.40
N ARG A 53 -8.89 -11.54 -4.16
CA ARG A 53 -7.60 -11.41 -4.84
C ARG A 53 -6.48 -11.12 -3.83
N TYR A 54 -5.38 -11.83 -3.98
CA TYR A 54 -4.21 -11.77 -3.10
C TYR A 54 -2.96 -11.20 -3.77
N SER A 55 -3.01 -10.99 -5.10
CA SER A 55 -1.92 -10.40 -5.89
C SER A 55 -2.48 -9.70 -7.12
N PHE A 56 -1.80 -8.65 -7.57
CA PHE A 56 -2.13 -7.93 -8.80
C PHE A 56 -1.37 -8.50 -9.98
N THR A 57 -2.03 -8.59 -11.15
CA THR A 57 -1.45 -9.14 -12.39
C THR A 57 -1.21 -8.09 -13.46
N ILE A 58 -1.58 -6.84 -13.20
CA ILE A 58 -1.30 -5.74 -14.11
C ILE A 58 0.21 -5.51 -14.23
N PRO A 59 0.72 -5.29 -15.45
CA PRO A 59 2.11 -4.92 -15.64
C PRO A 59 2.38 -3.54 -15.06
N ILE A 60 3.38 -3.43 -14.18
CA ILE A 60 3.81 -2.16 -13.59
C ILE A 60 5.25 -1.86 -13.98
N ARG A 61 5.56 -0.58 -14.07
CA ARG A 61 6.93 -0.09 -14.20
C ARG A 61 7.27 0.77 -12.99
N LEU A 62 8.28 0.37 -12.23
CA LEU A 62 8.79 1.14 -11.11
C LEU A 62 9.69 2.27 -11.64
N ILE A 63 9.40 3.50 -11.24
CA ILE A 63 10.17 4.69 -11.62
C ILE A 63 10.65 5.37 -10.34
N GLY A 64 11.95 5.37 -10.14
CA GLY A 64 12.60 5.94 -8.95
C GLY A 64 14.12 5.81 -9.02
N THR A 65 14.80 6.16 -7.93
CA THR A 65 16.24 5.90 -7.81
C THR A 65 16.51 4.39 -7.73
N PRO A 66 17.74 3.93 -8.07
CA PRO A 66 18.08 2.51 -7.95
C PRO A 66 17.80 1.92 -6.57
N PHE A 67 18.01 2.69 -5.50
CA PHE A 67 17.72 2.28 -4.14
C PHE A 67 16.20 2.14 -3.90
N GLN A 68 15.40 3.09 -4.35
CA GLN A 68 13.93 3.02 -4.24
C GLN A 68 13.37 1.82 -4.99
N ILE A 69 13.81 1.61 -6.23
CA ILE A 69 13.38 0.45 -7.03
C ILE A 69 13.69 -0.85 -6.29
N LYS A 70 14.91 -0.99 -5.76
CA LYS A 70 15.33 -2.16 -4.98
C LYS A 70 14.43 -2.40 -3.75
N CYS A 71 14.06 -1.33 -3.02
CA CYS A 71 13.11 -1.43 -1.92
C CYS A 71 11.74 -1.90 -2.41
N TRP A 72 11.20 -1.27 -3.45
CA TRP A 72 9.86 -1.58 -3.96
C TRP A 72 9.77 -3.00 -4.58
N GLU A 73 10.83 -3.51 -5.17
CA GLU A 73 10.93 -4.91 -5.60
C GLU A 73 10.93 -5.88 -4.40
N ALA A 74 11.56 -5.49 -3.29
CA ALA A 74 11.52 -6.28 -2.06
C ALA A 74 10.10 -6.31 -1.46
N LEU A 75 9.37 -5.20 -1.50
CA LEU A 75 7.98 -5.14 -1.05
C LEU A 75 7.08 -6.13 -1.80
N GLN A 76 7.24 -6.27 -3.11
CA GLN A 76 6.42 -7.19 -3.92
C GLN A 76 6.59 -8.66 -3.56
N LYS A 77 7.66 -9.01 -2.82
CA LYS A 77 7.91 -10.38 -2.34
C LYS A 77 7.18 -10.70 -1.02
N ILE A 78 6.65 -9.69 -0.35
CA ILE A 78 5.89 -9.88 0.89
C ILE A 78 4.51 -10.41 0.53
N LYS A 79 4.18 -11.61 1.01
CA LYS A 79 2.90 -12.25 0.70
C LYS A 79 1.73 -11.52 1.36
N TYR A 80 0.55 -11.66 0.77
CA TYR A 80 -0.72 -11.20 1.31
C TYR A 80 -0.92 -11.68 2.75
N GLY A 81 -1.37 -10.77 3.64
CA GLY A 81 -1.57 -11.06 5.06
C GLY A 81 -0.31 -11.18 5.89
N GLN A 82 0.89 -11.09 5.29
CA GLN A 82 2.15 -11.11 6.02
C GLN A 82 2.70 -9.70 6.22
N THR A 83 3.40 -9.50 7.32
CA THR A 83 4.13 -8.28 7.60
C THR A 83 5.59 -8.57 7.89
N ILE A 84 6.46 -7.63 7.53
CA ILE A 84 7.87 -7.62 7.91
C ILE A 84 8.23 -6.28 8.56
N SER A 85 9.32 -6.24 9.30
CA SER A 85 9.84 -4.98 9.84
C SER A 85 10.69 -4.22 8.80
N TYR A 86 10.83 -2.89 8.97
CA TYR A 86 11.78 -2.11 8.16
C TYR A 86 13.21 -2.65 8.23
N LYS A 87 13.59 -3.26 9.36
CA LYS A 87 14.92 -3.88 9.52
C LYS A 87 15.04 -5.14 8.68
N GLU A 88 14.01 -5.98 8.64
CA GLU A 88 13.97 -7.16 7.77
C GLU A 88 13.99 -6.79 6.29
N GLU A 89 13.22 -5.77 5.89
CA GLU A 89 13.27 -5.27 4.52
C GLU A 89 14.68 -4.77 4.16
N ALA A 90 15.32 -4.00 5.06
CA ALA A 90 16.70 -3.53 4.88
C ALA A 90 17.69 -4.69 4.74
N LYS A 91 17.52 -5.77 5.52
CA LYS A 91 18.31 -7.00 5.39
C LYS A 91 18.06 -7.68 4.03
N ASN A 92 16.80 -7.78 3.61
CA ASN A 92 16.41 -8.41 2.34
C ASN A 92 17.01 -7.71 1.11
N ILE A 93 17.21 -6.39 1.19
CA ILE A 93 17.91 -5.64 0.14
C ILE A 93 19.43 -5.63 0.30
N GLY A 94 20.00 -6.39 1.26
CA GLY A 94 21.42 -6.48 1.49
C GLY A 94 22.05 -5.28 2.19
N ASN A 95 21.29 -4.46 2.91
CA ASN A 95 21.78 -3.31 3.66
C ASN A 95 21.03 -3.13 4.99
N GLU A 96 21.35 -3.97 5.96
CA GLU A 96 20.65 -4.04 7.25
C GLU A 96 20.62 -2.70 8.02
N LYS A 97 21.65 -1.86 7.84
CA LYS A 97 21.74 -0.55 8.51
C LYS A 97 20.83 0.51 7.86
N ALA A 98 20.31 0.25 6.67
CA ALA A 98 19.55 1.22 5.87
C ALA A 98 18.05 1.34 6.22
N TYR A 99 17.59 0.78 7.34
CA TYR A 99 16.15 0.72 7.68
C TYR A 99 15.42 2.08 7.66
N ARG A 100 16.10 3.20 8.00
CA ARG A 100 15.53 4.55 7.90
C ARG A 100 15.39 5.00 6.44
N ALA A 101 16.39 4.70 5.61
CA ALA A 101 16.35 4.99 4.18
C ALA A 101 15.29 4.15 3.47
N VAL A 102 15.12 2.89 3.88
CA VAL A 102 14.04 2.00 3.44
C VAL A 102 12.68 2.60 3.78
N ALA A 103 12.46 3.07 5.03
CA ALA A 103 11.22 3.71 5.42
C ALA A 103 10.91 4.96 4.55
N ASN A 104 11.93 5.77 4.26
CA ASN A 104 11.80 6.91 3.35
C ASN A 104 11.49 6.49 1.90
N ALA A 105 12.11 5.43 1.40
CA ALA A 105 11.83 4.88 0.07
C ALA A 105 10.38 4.36 -0.02
N ASN A 106 9.90 3.68 1.02
CA ASN A 106 8.52 3.20 1.12
C ASN A 106 7.52 4.36 1.14
N GLY A 107 7.85 5.46 1.83
CA GLY A 107 7.06 6.70 1.80
C GLY A 107 6.98 7.38 0.43
N LYS A 108 7.89 7.05 -0.49
CA LYS A 108 7.92 7.54 -1.89
C LYS A 108 7.22 6.60 -2.88
N ASN A 109 6.63 5.49 -2.40
CA ASN A 109 5.92 4.56 -3.25
C ASN A 109 4.65 5.20 -3.84
N ASN A 110 4.62 5.34 -5.16
CA ASN A 110 3.49 5.92 -5.90
C ASN A 110 2.44 4.89 -6.34
N LEU A 111 2.69 3.60 -6.12
CA LEU A 111 1.81 2.49 -6.49
C LEU A 111 1.30 1.75 -5.24
N SER A 112 0.80 2.51 -4.26
CA SER A 112 0.27 1.96 -3.00
C SER A 112 -0.70 0.82 -3.25
N ILE A 113 -0.69 -0.19 -2.38
CA ILE A 113 -1.46 -1.44 -2.47
C ILE A 113 -0.85 -2.42 -3.48
N ILE A 114 -0.64 -2.03 -4.75
CA ILE A 114 -0.02 -2.87 -5.78
C ILE A 114 1.42 -3.19 -5.39
N VAL A 115 2.17 -2.18 -4.95
CA VAL A 115 3.46 -2.31 -4.26
C VAL A 115 3.17 -2.17 -2.76
N PRO A 116 3.16 -3.25 -1.98
CA PRO A 116 2.49 -3.31 -0.68
C PRO A 116 3.34 -2.76 0.46
N CYS A 117 3.68 -1.47 0.42
CA CYS A 117 4.43 -0.82 1.51
C CYS A 117 3.66 -0.78 2.85
N HIS A 118 2.35 -1.00 2.85
CA HIS A 118 1.55 -1.16 4.06
C HIS A 118 1.92 -2.42 4.86
N ARG A 119 2.50 -3.46 4.23
CA ARG A 119 2.95 -4.70 4.89
C ARG A 119 4.25 -4.54 5.68
N VAL A 120 4.89 -3.36 5.65
CA VAL A 120 6.11 -3.09 6.44
C VAL A 120 5.76 -2.28 7.67
N ILE A 121 6.08 -2.83 8.85
CA ILE A 121 5.76 -2.27 10.17
C ILE A 121 7.03 -1.90 10.94
N ALA A 122 6.89 -1.21 12.06
CA ALA A 122 8.03 -0.90 12.92
C ALA A 122 8.54 -2.16 13.63
N ASN A 123 9.81 -2.14 14.03
CA ASN A 123 10.51 -3.30 14.62
C ASN A 123 9.94 -3.74 15.98
N ASN A 124 9.24 -2.83 16.67
CA ASN A 124 8.55 -3.08 17.94
C ASN A 124 7.11 -3.59 17.75
N GLY A 125 6.70 -3.92 16.53
CA GLY A 125 5.34 -4.37 16.22
C GLY A 125 4.33 -3.25 15.99
N ASN A 126 4.69 -1.99 16.21
CA ASN A 126 3.80 -0.87 15.92
C ASN A 126 3.62 -0.70 14.41
N ILE A 127 2.45 -0.23 14.00
CA ILE A 127 2.09 -0.05 12.57
C ILE A 127 3.10 0.83 11.82
N GLY A 128 3.72 1.81 12.48
CA GLY A 128 4.63 2.76 11.86
C GLY A 128 3.93 3.76 10.94
N GLY A 129 4.72 4.59 10.26
CA GLY A 129 4.19 5.60 9.34
C GLY A 129 3.60 5.02 8.06
N TYR A 130 2.69 5.78 7.43
CA TYR A 130 2.16 5.50 6.11
C TYR A 130 1.76 6.82 5.43
N THR A 131 2.15 7.01 4.18
CA THR A 131 1.90 8.29 3.48
C THR A 131 0.42 8.52 3.24
N GLY A 132 -0.37 7.47 3.07
CA GLY A 132 -1.83 7.55 2.97
C GLY A 132 -2.56 7.80 4.30
N GLY A 133 -1.82 7.83 5.41
CA GLY A 133 -2.41 7.89 6.76
C GLY A 133 -2.43 6.54 7.47
N ILE A 134 -2.12 6.53 8.75
CA ILE A 134 -1.97 5.31 9.56
C ILE A 134 -3.23 4.46 9.54
N TRP A 135 -4.40 5.07 9.57
CA TRP A 135 -5.68 4.36 9.55
C TRP A 135 -5.93 3.57 8.24
N ILE A 136 -5.42 4.06 7.09
CA ILE A 136 -5.50 3.31 5.82
C ILE A 136 -4.61 2.07 5.91
N LYS A 137 -3.41 2.23 6.47
CA LYS A 137 -2.50 1.10 6.66
C LYS A 137 -3.10 0.05 7.57
N GLU A 138 -3.69 0.47 8.68
CA GLU A 138 -4.39 -0.40 9.63
C GLU A 138 -5.56 -1.13 8.95
N TYR A 139 -6.37 -0.41 8.20
CA TYR A 139 -7.45 -1.00 7.42
C TYR A 139 -6.96 -2.07 6.44
N LEU A 140 -5.89 -1.77 5.67
CA LEU A 140 -5.34 -2.73 4.71
C LEU A 140 -4.76 -3.97 5.40
N LEU A 141 -4.07 -3.79 6.52
CA LEU A 141 -3.54 -4.90 7.31
C LEU A 141 -4.65 -5.80 7.87
N ASN A 142 -5.72 -5.21 8.40
CA ASN A 142 -6.87 -5.96 8.93
C ASN A 142 -7.63 -6.65 7.80
N LEU A 143 -7.82 -5.98 6.67
CA LEU A 143 -8.42 -6.58 5.47
C LEU A 143 -7.65 -7.84 5.05
N GLU A 144 -6.31 -7.74 4.98
CA GLU A 144 -5.47 -8.84 4.53
C GLU A 144 -5.39 -9.99 5.54
N LYS A 145 -5.61 -9.73 6.82
CA LYS A 145 -5.71 -10.78 7.87
C LYS A 145 -7.09 -11.43 7.91
N GLY A 146 -8.08 -10.89 7.21
CA GLY A 146 -9.48 -11.33 7.32
C GLY A 146 -10.15 -10.90 8.61
N GLU A 147 -9.57 -9.96 9.35
CA GLU A 147 -10.15 -9.36 10.55
C GLU A 147 -11.21 -8.32 10.10
N LYS A 148 -12.44 -8.48 10.62
CA LYS A 148 -13.57 -7.58 10.33
C LYS A 148 -13.66 -6.46 11.35
#